data_9705e77028110354830fa317349b1941
#
_entry.id   9705e77028110354830fa317349b1941
#
_cell.length_a   1.000
_cell.length_b   1.000
_cell.length_c   1.000
_cell.angle_alpha   90.00
_cell.angle_beta   90.00
_cell.angle_gamma   90.00
#
_symmetry.space_group_name_H-M   'P 1'
#
loop_
_entity.id
_entity.type
_entity.pdbx_description
1 polymer ?
#
loop_
_entity_poly.entity_id
_entity_poly.type
_entity_poly.pdbx_seq_one_letter_code
_entity_poly.pdbx_strand_id
1 'polypeptide(L)'
;MLVLDRDVLVKLRNSDQTVVQHLQQYRTDEWTIPAHVAWESFQYHGSRTDMVQELQHLRNSFDRILPFTVDTALEAAYLDEKLQSQGVTLDPIDLLNLATAQEAGGRFITHNKNDFDRGPVRDLADIDVVLTD
;
A
#
# COMPACT_ATOMS: atom_id res chain seq x y z
N MET A 1 12.65 1.97 1.58
CA MET A 1 11.52 1.21 2.14
C MET A 1 10.38 1.14 1.13
N LEU A 2 9.87 -0.05 0.91
CA LEU A 2 8.68 -0.25 0.08
C LEU A 2 7.46 -0.38 0.97
N VAL A 3 6.33 0.16 0.49
CA VAL A 3 5.02 0.04 1.13
C VAL A 3 4.08 -0.53 0.09
N LEU A 4 3.66 -1.79 0.26
CA LEU A 4 2.86 -2.49 -0.76
C LEU A 4 1.37 -2.25 -0.56
N ASP A 5 0.70 -1.88 -1.66
CA ASP A 5 -0.75 -1.83 -1.73
C ASP A 5 -1.33 -3.26 -1.74
N ARG A 6 -2.61 -3.37 -1.45
CA ARG A 6 -3.30 -4.65 -1.35
C ARG A 6 -3.22 -5.48 -2.62
N ASP A 7 -3.46 -4.87 -3.78
CA ASP A 7 -3.45 -5.57 -5.06
C ASP A 7 -2.07 -6.18 -5.37
N VAL A 8 -1.00 -5.48 -5.02
CA VAL A 8 0.37 -5.99 -5.17
C VAL A 8 0.62 -7.15 -4.22
N LEU A 9 0.16 -7.05 -2.96
CA LEU A 9 0.26 -8.14 -1.98
C LEU A 9 -0.43 -9.41 -2.49
N VAL A 10 -1.65 -9.30 -3.00
CA VAL A 10 -2.41 -10.44 -3.51
C VAL A 10 -1.69 -11.09 -4.69
N LYS A 11 -1.21 -10.29 -5.65
CA LYS A 11 -0.49 -10.80 -6.81
C LYS A 11 0.84 -11.45 -6.42
N LEU A 12 1.55 -10.86 -5.48
CA LEU A 12 2.80 -11.44 -4.96
C LEU A 12 2.56 -12.81 -4.33
N ARG A 13 1.50 -12.95 -3.53
CA ARG A 13 1.12 -14.22 -2.90
C ARG A 13 0.72 -15.27 -3.93
N ASN A 14 0.11 -14.86 -5.04
CA ASN A 14 -0.29 -15.75 -6.13
C ASN A 14 0.86 -16.02 -7.10
N SER A 15 2.06 -15.57 -6.77
CA SER A 15 3.27 -15.76 -7.60
C SER A 15 3.11 -15.19 -9.01
N ASP A 16 2.42 -14.06 -9.14
CA ASP A 16 2.29 -13.36 -10.42
C ASP A 16 3.69 -12.98 -10.93
N GLN A 17 4.05 -13.52 -12.10
CA GLN A 17 5.41 -13.39 -12.63
C GLN A 17 5.83 -11.94 -12.87
N THR A 18 4.93 -11.12 -13.38
CA THR A 18 5.22 -9.71 -13.66
C THR A 18 5.51 -8.95 -12.38
N VAL A 19 4.68 -9.16 -11.35
CA VAL A 19 4.88 -8.51 -10.04
C VAL A 19 6.16 -9.01 -9.37
N VAL A 20 6.39 -10.32 -9.36
CA VAL A 20 7.61 -10.90 -8.78
C VAL A 20 8.86 -10.34 -9.44
N GLN A 21 8.88 -10.28 -10.77
CA GLN A 21 10.04 -9.74 -11.50
C GLN A 21 10.22 -8.24 -11.25
N HIS A 22 9.13 -7.48 -11.23
CA HIS A 22 9.19 -6.04 -10.96
C HIS A 22 9.78 -5.75 -9.59
N LEU A 23 9.40 -6.53 -8.58
CA LEU A 23 9.86 -6.33 -7.20
C LEU A 23 11.30 -6.78 -6.96
N GLN A 24 11.91 -7.53 -7.87
CA GLN A 24 13.32 -7.94 -7.76
C GLN A 24 14.28 -6.76 -7.65
N GLN A 25 13.96 -5.62 -8.26
CA GLN A 25 14.78 -4.42 -8.16
C GLN A 25 14.89 -3.88 -6.73
N TYR A 26 13.95 -4.26 -5.85
CA TYR A 26 13.88 -3.81 -4.47
C TYR A 26 14.28 -4.89 -3.45
N ARG A 27 14.91 -5.98 -3.89
CA ARG A 27 15.18 -7.15 -3.04
C ARG A 27 16.01 -6.84 -1.79
N THR A 28 16.78 -5.77 -1.80
CA THR A 28 17.61 -5.35 -0.67
C THR A 28 16.93 -4.30 0.22
N ASP A 29 15.76 -3.81 -0.17
CA ASP A 29 15.04 -2.81 0.59
C ASP A 29 14.19 -3.44 1.69
N GLU A 30 13.80 -2.61 2.67
CA GLU A 30 12.80 -3.00 3.66
C GLU A 30 11.43 -3.06 2.98
N TRP A 31 10.69 -4.14 3.20
CA TRP A 31 9.37 -4.36 2.63
C TRP A 31 8.32 -4.28 3.73
N THR A 32 7.32 -3.43 3.55
CA THR A 32 6.27 -3.16 4.53
C THR A 32 4.90 -3.17 3.88
N ILE A 33 3.87 -3.26 4.72
CA ILE A 33 2.48 -3.04 4.31
C ILE A 33 1.81 -2.11 5.31
N PRO A 34 0.84 -1.29 4.87
CA PRO A 34 0.02 -0.50 5.79
C PRO A 34 -0.90 -1.37 6.64
N ALA A 35 -1.23 -0.91 7.84
CA ALA A 35 -2.20 -1.59 8.71
C ALA A 35 -3.56 -1.79 8.02
N HIS A 36 -3.99 -0.86 7.17
CA HIS A 36 -5.24 -1.00 6.40
C HIS A 36 -5.16 -2.14 5.38
N VAL A 37 -4.01 -2.38 4.77
CA VAL A 37 -3.80 -3.53 3.89
C VAL A 37 -3.91 -4.83 4.69
N ALA A 38 -3.34 -4.87 5.88
CA ALA A 38 -3.48 -6.00 6.79
C ALA A 38 -4.96 -6.24 7.14
N TRP A 39 -5.70 -5.17 7.48
CA TRP A 39 -7.13 -5.25 7.76
C TRP A 39 -7.91 -5.84 6.58
N GLU A 40 -7.65 -5.41 5.38
CA GLU A 40 -8.29 -5.96 4.18
C GLU A 40 -8.01 -7.46 4.03
N SER A 41 -6.79 -7.90 4.35
CA SER A 41 -6.43 -9.33 4.33
C SER A 41 -7.17 -10.13 5.40
N PHE A 42 -7.39 -9.56 6.59
CA PHE A 42 -8.13 -10.22 7.66
C PHE A 42 -9.59 -10.46 7.31
N GLN A 43 -10.19 -9.57 6.52
CA GLN A 43 -11.60 -9.66 6.15
C GLN A 43 -11.96 -10.92 5.36
N TYR A 44 -10.98 -11.58 4.75
CA TYR A 44 -11.21 -12.84 4.03
C TYR A 44 -11.40 -14.03 4.94
N HIS A 45 -11.12 -13.90 6.24
CA HIS A 45 -11.16 -15.01 7.18
C HIS A 45 -12.41 -14.93 8.03
N GLY A 46 -13.04 -16.10 8.25
CA GLY A 46 -14.31 -16.18 8.96
C GLY A 46 -14.21 -16.31 10.47
N SER A 47 -13.00 -16.44 11.03
CA SER A 47 -12.79 -16.62 12.46
C SER A 47 -11.63 -15.80 12.97
N ARG A 48 -11.65 -15.46 14.27
CA ARG A 48 -10.54 -14.78 14.91
C ARG A 48 -9.25 -15.59 14.86
N THR A 49 -9.34 -16.90 15.01
CA THR A 49 -8.18 -17.80 14.93
C THR A 49 -7.50 -17.69 13.57
N ASP A 50 -8.27 -17.73 12.49
CA ASP A 50 -7.74 -17.61 11.14
C ASP A 50 -7.15 -16.22 10.89
N MET A 51 -7.76 -15.15 11.43
CA MET A 51 -7.23 -13.80 11.34
C MET A 51 -5.88 -13.66 12.06
N VAL A 52 -5.72 -14.28 13.23
CA VAL A 52 -4.46 -14.28 13.97
C VAL A 52 -3.39 -15.03 13.21
N GLN A 53 -3.72 -16.15 12.57
CA GLN A 53 -2.78 -16.89 11.72
C GLN A 53 -2.35 -16.03 10.51
N GLU A 54 -3.27 -15.32 9.90
CA GLU A 54 -2.96 -14.37 8.82
C GLU A 54 -2.00 -13.28 9.30
N LEU A 55 -2.22 -12.73 10.49
CA LEU A 55 -1.32 -11.73 11.07
C LEU A 55 0.10 -12.27 11.23
N GLN A 56 0.24 -13.49 11.74
CA GLN A 56 1.55 -14.12 11.89
C GLN A 56 2.23 -14.34 10.54
N HIS A 57 1.44 -14.75 9.53
CA HIS A 57 1.93 -14.92 8.17
C HIS A 57 2.44 -13.59 7.58
N LEU A 58 1.69 -12.51 7.77
CA LEU A 58 2.11 -11.17 7.33
C LEU A 58 3.39 -10.72 8.03
N ARG A 59 3.49 -10.94 9.35
CA ARG A 59 4.69 -10.58 10.12
C ARG A 59 5.92 -11.36 9.71
N ASN A 60 5.74 -12.60 9.26
CA ASN A 60 6.84 -13.43 8.77
C ASN A 60 7.25 -13.05 7.34
N SER A 61 6.33 -12.52 6.56
CA SER A 61 6.56 -12.20 5.14
C SER A 61 7.11 -10.79 4.92
N PHE A 62 6.84 -9.86 5.85
CA PHE A 62 7.23 -8.45 5.73
C PHE A 62 8.04 -8.01 6.93
N ASP A 63 8.90 -7.03 6.72
CA ASP A 63 9.76 -6.49 7.77
C ASP A 63 8.95 -5.75 8.84
N ARG A 64 7.91 -5.02 8.42
CA ARG A 64 7.01 -4.33 9.35
C ARG A 64 5.61 -4.18 8.76
N ILE A 65 4.62 -4.09 9.65
CA ILE A 65 3.28 -3.58 9.32
C ILE A 65 3.23 -2.15 9.87
N LEU A 66 3.00 -1.18 8.98
CA LEU A 66 3.03 0.23 9.35
C LEU A 66 1.72 0.63 10.02
N PRO A 67 1.78 1.26 11.21
CA PRO A 67 0.56 1.66 11.93
C PRO A 67 -0.10 2.87 11.27
N PHE A 68 -1.40 3.02 11.51
CA PHE A 68 -2.13 4.26 11.22
C PHE A 68 -2.21 5.08 12.51
N THR A 69 -1.52 6.22 12.51
CA THR A 69 -1.40 7.09 13.69
C THR A 69 -2.13 8.42 13.45
N VAL A 70 -2.14 9.29 14.47
CA VAL A 70 -2.66 10.66 14.33
C VAL A 70 -1.84 11.42 13.26
N ASP A 71 -0.53 11.21 13.22
CA ASP A 71 0.32 11.83 12.19
C ASP A 71 -0.04 11.34 10.79
N THR A 72 -0.37 10.06 10.65
CA THR A 72 -0.85 9.51 9.38
C THR A 72 -2.20 10.14 8.98
N ALA A 73 -3.10 10.34 9.94
CA ALA A 73 -4.38 11.00 9.70
C ALA A 73 -4.19 12.43 9.20
N LEU A 74 -3.25 13.16 9.78
CA LEU A 74 -2.91 14.52 9.35
C LEU A 74 -2.37 14.52 7.92
N GLU A 75 -1.48 13.59 7.60
CA GLU A 75 -0.93 13.43 6.25
C GLU A 75 -2.02 13.10 5.24
N ALA A 76 -2.97 12.21 5.61
CA ALA A 76 -4.09 11.87 4.75
C ALA A 76 -4.97 13.08 4.44
N ALA A 77 -5.28 13.88 5.44
CA ALA A 77 -6.08 15.10 5.27
C ALA A 77 -5.37 16.11 4.37
N TYR A 78 -4.06 16.27 4.53
CA TYR A 78 -3.24 17.16 3.71
C TYR A 78 -3.22 16.70 2.24
N LEU A 79 -2.97 15.41 2.00
CA LEU A 79 -2.98 14.85 0.65
C LEU A 79 -4.35 15.00 -0.02
N ASP A 80 -5.42 14.71 0.71
CA ASP A 80 -6.77 14.82 0.20
C ASP A 80 -7.09 16.25 -0.23
N GLU A 81 -6.75 17.23 0.59
CA GLU A 81 -6.96 18.65 0.28
C GLU A 81 -6.17 19.06 -0.97
N LYS A 82 -4.93 18.66 -1.07
CA LYS A 82 -4.07 18.97 -2.23
C LYS A 82 -4.56 18.32 -3.52
N LEU A 83 -4.99 17.06 -3.44
CA LEU A 83 -5.53 16.35 -4.61
C LEU A 83 -6.86 16.95 -5.05
N GLN A 84 -7.77 17.24 -4.13
CA GLN A 84 -9.07 17.85 -4.45
C GLN A 84 -8.89 19.22 -5.10
N SER A 85 -7.92 20.01 -4.68
CA SER A 85 -7.62 21.30 -5.30
C SER A 85 -7.18 21.16 -6.76
N GLN A 86 -6.75 19.97 -7.17
CA GLN A 86 -6.35 19.65 -8.54
C GLN A 86 -7.37 18.75 -9.26
N GLY A 87 -8.59 18.63 -8.69
CA GLY A 87 -9.68 17.87 -9.29
C GLY A 87 -9.56 16.36 -9.16
N VAL A 88 -8.73 15.86 -8.23
CA VAL A 88 -8.53 14.43 -8.00
C VAL A 88 -9.07 14.03 -6.63
N THR A 89 -9.91 12.99 -6.60
CA THR A 89 -10.41 12.39 -5.37
C THR A 89 -10.05 10.90 -5.39
N LEU A 90 -9.33 10.44 -4.38
CA LEU A 90 -9.03 9.02 -4.20
C LEU A 90 -10.10 8.36 -3.34
N ASP A 91 -10.31 7.07 -3.54
CA ASP A 91 -11.08 6.25 -2.61
C ASP A 91 -10.45 6.38 -1.21
N PRO A 92 -11.27 6.46 -0.13
CA PRO A 92 -10.74 6.67 1.21
C PRO A 92 -9.68 5.65 1.64
N ILE A 93 -9.85 4.37 1.36
CA ILE A 93 -8.87 3.35 1.74
C ILE A 93 -7.57 3.53 0.94
N ASP A 94 -7.66 3.83 -0.34
CA ASP A 94 -6.48 4.11 -1.18
C ASP A 94 -5.73 5.33 -0.65
N LEU A 95 -6.47 6.38 -0.27
CA LEU A 95 -5.87 7.57 0.31
C LEU A 95 -5.14 7.27 1.63
N LEU A 96 -5.76 6.48 2.51
CA LEU A 96 -5.16 6.14 3.81
C LEU A 96 -3.92 5.26 3.63
N ASN A 97 -3.91 4.35 2.67
CA ASN A 97 -2.73 3.53 2.36
C ASN A 97 -1.59 4.40 1.83
N LEU A 98 -1.90 5.31 0.90
CA LEU A 98 -0.90 6.24 0.36
C LEU A 98 -0.33 7.15 1.45
N ALA A 99 -1.20 7.68 2.32
CA ALA A 99 -0.79 8.54 3.43
C ALA A 99 0.13 7.80 4.42
N THR A 100 -0.13 6.51 4.65
CA THR A 100 0.72 5.68 5.49
C THR A 100 2.12 5.57 4.91
N ALA A 101 2.22 5.34 3.60
CA ALA A 101 3.51 5.30 2.90
C ALA A 101 4.23 6.65 2.98
N GLN A 102 3.52 7.73 2.73
CA GLN A 102 4.06 9.08 2.71
C GLN A 102 4.59 9.49 4.09
N GLU A 103 3.82 9.25 5.14
CA GLU A 103 4.21 9.58 6.50
C GLU A 103 5.44 8.77 6.94
N ALA A 104 5.54 7.50 6.52
CA ALA A 104 6.68 6.63 6.83
C ALA A 104 7.91 6.93 5.96
N GLY A 105 7.78 7.77 4.93
CA GLY A 105 8.89 8.08 4.02
C GLY A 105 9.22 6.94 3.06
N GLY A 106 8.25 6.06 2.75
CA GLY A 106 8.45 4.92 1.86
C GLY A 106 7.90 5.17 0.46
N ARG A 107 8.30 4.28 -0.45
CA ARG A 107 7.76 4.26 -1.82
C ARG A 107 6.53 3.37 -1.87
N PHE A 108 5.40 3.94 -2.30
CA PHE A 108 4.15 3.20 -2.43
C PHE A 108 4.13 2.39 -3.73
N ILE A 109 3.97 1.09 -3.61
CA ILE A 109 3.94 0.17 -4.75
C ILE A 109 2.50 -0.28 -4.96
N THR A 110 1.92 0.03 -6.11
CA THR A 110 0.53 -0.28 -6.44
C THR A 110 0.42 -0.85 -7.86
N HIS A 111 -0.64 -1.60 -8.11
CA HIS A 111 -1.03 -2.04 -9.46
C HIS A 111 -2.21 -1.22 -9.98
N ASN A 112 -2.82 -0.38 -9.16
CA ASN A 112 -3.99 0.44 -9.47
C ASN A 112 -3.57 1.69 -10.26
N LYS A 113 -3.33 1.51 -11.56
CA LYS A 113 -2.89 2.60 -12.41
C LYS A 113 -3.98 3.67 -12.61
N ASN A 114 -5.26 3.28 -12.58
CA ASN A 114 -6.36 4.22 -12.82
C ASN A 114 -6.43 5.31 -11.74
N ASP A 115 -6.17 4.94 -10.48
CA ASP A 115 -6.24 5.89 -9.36
C ASP A 115 -4.89 6.55 -9.09
N PHE A 116 -3.77 5.83 -9.26
CA PHE A 116 -2.46 6.31 -8.83
C PHE A 116 -1.55 6.79 -9.96
N ASP A 117 -1.77 6.35 -11.20
CA ASP A 117 -0.96 6.83 -12.35
C ASP A 117 -1.57 8.13 -12.91
N ARG A 118 -1.60 9.15 -12.08
CA ARG A 118 -2.13 10.49 -12.40
C ARG A 118 -1.10 11.53 -11.99
N GLY A 119 -0.92 12.55 -12.83
CA GLY A 119 0.05 13.61 -12.59
C GLY A 119 0.00 14.21 -11.19
N PRO A 120 -1.19 14.68 -10.70
CA PRO A 120 -1.27 15.26 -9.35
C PRO A 120 -0.85 14.30 -8.23
N VAL A 121 -1.18 13.01 -8.34
CA VAL A 121 -0.80 12.01 -7.33
C VAL A 121 0.71 11.78 -7.36
N ARG A 122 1.29 11.61 -8.54
CA ARG A 122 2.73 11.40 -8.70
C ARG A 122 3.56 12.60 -8.28
N ASP A 123 3.02 13.81 -8.43
CA ASP A 123 3.71 15.04 -8.01
C ASP A 123 3.79 15.18 -6.48
N LEU A 124 2.83 14.58 -5.76
CA LEU A 124 2.74 14.70 -4.30
C LEU A 124 3.32 13.52 -3.53
N ALA A 125 3.52 12.37 -4.18
CA ALA A 125 3.91 11.14 -3.50
C ALA A 125 4.90 10.32 -4.32
N ASP A 126 5.75 9.55 -3.64
CA ASP A 126 6.68 8.61 -4.26
C ASP A 126 5.95 7.29 -4.54
N ILE A 127 5.58 7.07 -5.78
CA ILE A 127 4.75 5.96 -6.22
C ILE A 127 5.43 5.20 -7.36
N ASP A 128 5.39 3.87 -7.27
CA ASP A 128 5.76 2.98 -8.36
C ASP A 128 4.54 2.14 -8.73
N VAL A 129 4.08 2.30 -9.96
CA VAL A 129 2.93 1.57 -10.49
C VAL A 129 3.42 0.36 -11.27
N VAL A 130 3.09 -0.84 -10.76
CA VAL A 130 3.42 -2.09 -11.46
C VAL A 130 2.44 -2.29 -12.60
N LEU A 131 2.94 -2.29 -13.82
CA LEU A 131 2.12 -2.49 -15.00
C LEU A 131 2.14 -3.96 -15.40
N THR A 132 0.97 -4.56 -15.46
CA THR A 132 0.78 -5.92 -15.99
C THR A 132 -0.04 -5.84 -17.27
N ASP A 133 0.32 -6.64 -18.21
CA ASP A 133 -0.41 -6.71 -19.48
C ASP A 133 -1.79 -7.34 -19.34
#